data_758fbbc6a532bb8038c555fd59d8ffbf
#
_entry.id   758fbbc6a532bb8038c555fd59d8ffbf
#
_cell.length_a   1.000
_cell.length_b   1.000
_cell.length_c   1.000
_cell.angle_alpha   90.00
_cell.angle_beta   90.00
_cell.angle_gamma   90.00
#
_symmetry.space_group_name_H-M   'P 1'
#
loop_
_entity.id
_entity.type
_entity.pdbx_description
1 polymer ?
#
loop_
_entity_poly.entity_id
_entity_poly.type
_entity_poly.pdbx_seq_one_letter_code
_entity_poly.pdbx_strand_id
1 'polypeptide(L)'
;LTGLHEAMDRLDAAWAGAGESTDLSREQLIAVNDAIGVLQRRLNAVHVDVAAGISHESRAELGPESLAKQQGFRTPAKLIAATTGVSTGDAVRLVKVGEATAPRTDLIGSRLPARYPLVREALASGALSAQAAALIIALLERCRVAVGVERIAEGERMLTAAAEGLALDDVRKLIVRAEAWLDPDGVEPRAEEQRGRRSLTIFERDGMVHLNAQLDAETAAPIVTAIRGYVTAAFAARQDAPDGASPDADR
;
A
#
# COMPACT_ATOMS: atom_id res chain seq x y z
N LEU A 1 13.21 19.32 14.64
CA LEU A 1 13.04 19.91 13.30
C LEU A 1 14.37 20.25 12.65
N THR A 2 15.34 20.84 13.38
CA THR A 2 16.66 21.27 12.86
C THR A 2 17.37 20.12 12.11
N GLY A 3 17.44 18.92 12.68
CA GLY A 3 18.09 17.78 12.05
C GLY A 3 17.46 17.30 10.74
N LEU A 4 16.14 17.51 10.54
CA LEU A 4 15.49 17.19 9.26
C LEU A 4 15.85 18.22 8.19
N HIS A 5 15.92 19.51 8.51
CA HIS A 5 16.38 20.54 7.59
C HIS A 5 17.84 20.31 7.18
N GLU A 6 18.72 20.03 8.15
CA GLU A 6 20.11 19.66 7.85
C GLU A 6 20.25 18.44 6.95
N ALA A 7 19.36 17.44 7.09
CA ALA A 7 19.35 16.28 6.22
C ALA A 7 18.91 16.62 4.80
N MET A 8 17.95 17.54 4.63
CA MET A 8 17.53 18.05 3.33
C MET A 8 18.66 18.83 2.66
N ASP A 9 19.30 19.76 3.38
CA ASP A 9 20.42 20.55 2.86
C ASP A 9 21.58 19.65 2.40
N ARG A 10 21.86 18.55 3.15
CA ARG A 10 22.88 17.56 2.75
C ARG A 10 22.48 16.78 1.50
N LEU A 11 21.20 16.43 1.36
CA LEU A 11 20.70 15.76 0.17
C LEU A 11 20.83 16.66 -1.05
N ASP A 12 20.41 17.91 -0.93
CA ASP A 12 20.51 18.90 -2.01
C ASP A 12 21.97 19.14 -2.42
N ALA A 13 22.87 19.30 -1.45
CA ALA A 13 24.30 19.46 -1.69
C ALA A 13 24.92 18.22 -2.37
N ALA A 14 24.54 17.02 -1.94
CA ALA A 14 25.01 15.77 -2.53
C ALA A 14 24.56 15.63 -3.99
N TRP A 15 23.30 16.02 -4.28
CA TRP A 15 22.78 15.97 -5.65
C TRP A 15 23.39 17.05 -6.55
N ALA A 16 23.52 18.28 -6.05
CA ALA A 16 24.17 19.36 -6.79
C ALA A 16 25.63 19.04 -7.15
N GLY A 17 26.34 18.27 -6.32
CA GLY A 17 27.69 17.81 -6.59
C GLY A 17 27.79 16.64 -7.58
N ALA A 18 26.68 15.97 -7.89
CA ALA A 18 26.65 14.83 -8.81
C ALA A 18 26.56 15.20 -10.29
N GLY A 19 26.32 16.49 -10.62
CA GLY A 19 26.08 16.95 -11.98
C GLY A 19 24.67 16.61 -12.50
N GLU A 20 24.51 16.56 -13.82
CA GLU A 20 23.24 16.15 -14.42
C GLU A 20 23.13 14.63 -14.49
N SER A 21 21.90 14.09 -14.43
CA SER A 21 21.66 12.65 -14.51
C SER A 21 22.16 12.01 -15.81
N THR A 22 22.30 12.81 -16.87
CA THR A 22 22.84 12.42 -18.18
C THR A 22 24.35 12.17 -18.17
N ASP A 23 25.05 12.72 -17.17
CA ASP A 23 26.51 12.56 -17.02
C ASP A 23 26.88 11.30 -16.26
N LEU A 24 25.89 10.62 -15.64
CA LEU A 24 26.09 9.42 -14.86
C LEU A 24 26.23 8.18 -15.77
N SER A 25 27.18 7.32 -15.46
CA SER A 25 27.27 6.00 -16.08
C SER A 25 26.06 5.13 -15.71
N ARG A 26 25.80 4.07 -16.49
CA ARG A 26 24.72 3.11 -16.21
C ARG A 26 24.83 2.50 -14.81
N GLU A 27 26.02 2.19 -14.36
CA GLU A 27 26.30 1.63 -13.04
C GLU A 27 26.01 2.67 -11.94
N GLN A 28 26.42 3.91 -12.15
CA GLN A 28 26.13 5.01 -11.22
C GLN A 28 24.62 5.29 -11.11
N LEU A 29 23.87 5.25 -12.22
CA LEU A 29 22.42 5.40 -12.21
C LEU A 29 21.74 4.32 -11.34
N ILE A 30 22.17 3.04 -11.44
CA ILE A 30 21.65 1.96 -10.62
C ILE A 30 21.99 2.20 -9.15
N ALA A 31 23.26 2.52 -8.85
CA ALA A 31 23.70 2.76 -7.46
C ALA A 31 22.96 3.95 -6.80
N VAL A 32 22.76 5.03 -7.54
CA VAL A 32 21.98 6.19 -7.06
C VAL A 32 20.52 5.83 -6.83
N ASN A 33 19.90 5.08 -7.76
CA ASN A 33 18.52 4.62 -7.60
C ASN A 33 18.36 3.72 -6.36
N ASP A 34 19.29 2.81 -6.10
CA ASP A 34 19.29 1.97 -4.91
C ASP A 34 19.43 2.81 -3.63
N ALA A 35 20.34 3.77 -3.62
CA ALA A 35 20.52 4.68 -2.49
C ALA A 35 19.25 5.50 -2.20
N ILE A 36 18.58 6.02 -3.24
CA ILE A 36 17.30 6.70 -3.13
C ILE A 36 16.24 5.76 -2.54
N GLY A 37 16.18 4.51 -3.01
CA GLY A 37 15.25 3.52 -2.50
C GLY A 37 15.43 3.25 -0.99
N VAL A 38 16.68 3.14 -0.53
CA VAL A 38 16.99 3.00 0.90
C VAL A 38 16.56 4.23 1.69
N LEU A 39 16.89 5.42 1.19
CA LEU A 39 16.53 6.69 1.83
C LEU A 39 15.02 6.85 1.96
N GLN A 40 14.27 6.56 0.89
CA GLN A 40 12.81 6.60 0.89
C GLN A 40 12.20 5.64 1.92
N ARG A 41 12.71 4.39 2.02
CA ARG A 41 12.22 3.45 3.02
C ARG A 41 12.46 3.95 4.44
N ARG A 42 13.64 4.49 4.73
CA ARG A 42 13.95 5.08 6.05
C ARG A 42 13.10 6.30 6.38
N LEU A 43 12.91 7.20 5.42
CA LEU A 43 12.02 8.35 5.58
C LEU A 43 10.57 7.91 5.84
N ASN A 44 10.10 6.91 5.11
CA ASN A 44 8.76 6.33 5.33
C ASN A 44 8.63 5.70 6.71
N ALA A 45 9.66 5.07 7.27
CA ALA A 45 9.63 4.54 8.63
C ALA A 45 9.47 5.67 9.67
N VAL A 46 10.19 6.77 9.51
CA VAL A 46 10.01 7.97 10.36
C VAL A 46 8.59 8.52 10.20
N HIS A 47 8.08 8.59 8.98
CA HIS A 47 6.73 9.07 8.71
C HIS A 47 5.65 8.17 9.36
N VAL A 48 5.86 6.86 9.37
CA VAL A 48 4.99 5.90 10.10
C VAL A 48 4.96 6.21 11.60
N ASP A 49 6.12 6.45 12.23
CA ASP A 49 6.19 6.79 13.65
C ASP A 49 5.49 8.13 13.95
N VAL A 50 5.67 9.14 13.09
CA VAL A 50 4.98 10.43 13.20
C VAL A 50 3.46 10.26 13.01
N ALA A 51 3.03 9.44 12.06
CA ALA A 51 1.61 9.15 11.82
C ALA A 51 0.96 8.45 13.03
N ALA A 52 1.69 7.56 13.72
CA ALA A 52 1.25 6.97 14.98
C ALA A 52 1.05 8.03 16.06
N GLY A 53 2.00 8.96 16.21
CA GLY A 53 1.91 10.08 17.15
C GLY A 53 0.71 10.99 16.84
N ILE A 54 0.52 11.36 15.57
CA ILE A 54 -0.63 12.17 15.14
C ILE A 54 -1.94 11.44 15.43
N SER A 55 -2.01 10.13 15.19
CA SER A 55 -3.20 9.33 15.50
C SER A 55 -3.46 9.28 16.98
N HIS A 56 -2.43 9.06 17.80
CA HIS A 56 -2.54 9.04 19.25
C HIS A 56 -3.08 10.38 19.81
N GLU A 57 -2.55 11.51 19.33
CA GLU A 57 -3.01 12.85 19.73
C GLU A 57 -4.33 13.26 19.07
N SER A 58 -4.88 12.41 18.19
CA SER A 58 -6.16 12.64 17.52
C SER A 58 -7.25 11.64 17.93
N ARG A 59 -7.03 10.84 18.97
CA ARG A 59 -7.99 9.85 19.45
C ARG A 59 -9.30 10.49 19.93
N ALA A 60 -10.38 9.72 19.84
CA ALA A 60 -11.75 10.22 20.07
C ALA A 60 -11.97 10.76 21.48
N GLU A 61 -11.28 10.19 22.49
CA GLU A 61 -11.36 10.54 23.89
C GLU A 61 -10.93 11.99 24.19
N LEU A 62 -10.07 12.57 23.36
CA LEU A 62 -9.63 13.96 23.46
C LEU A 62 -10.70 14.97 23.00
N GLY A 63 -11.82 14.50 22.42
CA GLY A 63 -12.92 15.36 22.04
C GLY A 63 -12.48 16.55 21.17
N PRO A 64 -12.75 17.82 21.59
CA PRO A 64 -12.32 19.02 20.87
C PRO A 64 -10.80 19.25 20.89
N GLU A 65 -10.09 18.71 21.88
CA GLU A 65 -8.65 18.85 22.03
C GLU A 65 -7.84 17.90 21.13
N SER A 66 -8.53 17.04 20.38
CA SER A 66 -7.93 16.18 19.36
C SER A 66 -7.11 17.02 18.37
N LEU A 67 -5.84 16.66 18.17
CA LEU A 67 -4.92 17.38 17.27
C LEU A 67 -5.51 17.59 15.86
N ALA A 68 -6.10 16.57 15.27
CA ALA A 68 -6.73 16.70 13.96
C ALA A 68 -7.84 17.75 13.95
N LYS A 69 -8.69 17.78 14.97
CA LYS A 69 -9.80 18.76 15.08
C LYS A 69 -9.28 20.18 15.31
N GLN A 70 -8.26 20.36 16.13
CA GLN A 70 -7.62 21.66 16.35
C GLN A 70 -7.03 22.23 15.05
N GLN A 71 -6.56 21.35 14.17
CA GLN A 71 -6.06 21.72 12.85
C GLN A 71 -7.16 21.80 11.77
N GLY A 72 -8.43 21.68 12.14
CA GLY A 72 -9.58 21.78 11.22
C GLY A 72 -9.88 20.50 10.43
N PHE A 73 -9.29 19.37 10.80
CA PHE A 73 -9.51 18.10 10.10
C PHE A 73 -10.35 17.12 10.93
N ARG A 74 -11.15 16.31 10.22
CA ARG A 74 -12.05 15.33 10.87
C ARG A 74 -11.31 14.08 11.36
N THR A 75 -10.16 13.75 10.78
CA THR A 75 -9.40 12.53 11.07
C THR A 75 -7.90 12.77 10.93
N PRO A 76 -7.05 12.01 11.66
CA PRO A 76 -5.59 12.10 11.52
C PRO A 76 -5.12 11.85 10.09
N ALA A 77 -5.74 10.91 9.37
CA ALA A 77 -5.39 10.64 7.98
C ALA A 77 -5.64 11.85 7.05
N LYS A 78 -6.72 12.62 7.27
CA LYS A 78 -6.97 13.84 6.49
C LYS A 78 -5.96 14.95 6.80
N LEU A 79 -5.56 15.09 8.07
CA LEU A 79 -4.50 16.01 8.45
C LEU A 79 -3.18 15.63 7.77
N ILE A 80 -2.77 14.36 7.85
CA ILE A 80 -1.54 13.86 7.21
C ILE A 80 -1.60 14.09 5.69
N ALA A 81 -2.69 13.71 5.03
CA ALA A 81 -2.83 13.87 3.59
C ALA A 81 -2.68 15.34 3.16
N ALA A 82 -3.30 16.27 3.89
CA ALA A 82 -3.25 17.70 3.58
C ALA A 82 -1.84 18.31 3.79
N THR A 83 -1.12 17.87 4.81
CA THR A 83 0.20 18.41 5.16
C THR A 83 1.34 17.83 4.33
N THR A 84 1.17 16.61 3.80
CA THR A 84 2.24 15.89 3.07
C THR A 84 1.96 15.75 1.58
N GLY A 85 0.74 16.06 1.11
CA GLY A 85 0.37 15.92 -0.29
C GLY A 85 0.11 14.47 -0.73
N VAL A 86 0.15 13.48 0.17
CA VAL A 86 -0.17 12.09 -0.16
C VAL A 86 -1.69 11.88 -0.29
N SER A 87 -2.11 10.81 -0.95
CA SER A 87 -3.54 10.47 -1.01
C SER A 87 -4.09 10.14 0.38
N THR A 88 -5.40 10.37 0.59
CA THR A 88 -6.08 9.97 1.84
C THR A 88 -5.93 8.47 2.11
N GLY A 89 -5.93 7.64 1.07
CA GLY A 89 -5.71 6.19 1.18
C GLY A 89 -4.31 5.85 1.70
N ASP A 90 -3.29 6.55 1.23
CA ASP A 90 -1.91 6.39 1.71
C ASP A 90 -1.77 6.87 3.15
N ALA A 91 -2.37 8.00 3.50
CA ALA A 91 -2.38 8.51 4.87
C ALA A 91 -3.08 7.54 5.84
N VAL A 92 -4.21 6.94 5.47
CA VAL A 92 -4.88 5.88 6.25
C VAL A 92 -3.95 4.68 6.44
N ARG A 93 -3.22 4.31 5.40
CA ARG A 93 -2.24 3.21 5.46
C ARG A 93 -1.11 3.52 6.45
N LEU A 94 -0.54 4.73 6.39
CA LEU A 94 0.50 5.18 7.32
C LEU A 94 0.02 5.13 8.77
N VAL A 95 -1.20 5.64 9.04
CA VAL A 95 -1.80 5.60 10.38
C VAL A 95 -1.95 4.16 10.87
N LYS A 96 -2.53 3.26 10.06
CA LYS A 96 -2.72 1.85 10.43
C LYS A 96 -1.41 1.12 10.73
N VAL A 97 -0.39 1.33 9.89
CA VAL A 97 0.94 0.75 10.11
C VAL A 97 1.53 1.31 11.39
N GLY A 98 1.46 2.63 11.58
CA GLY A 98 1.96 3.30 12.77
C GLY A 98 1.32 2.78 14.06
N GLU A 99 -0.01 2.69 14.11
CA GLU A 99 -0.74 2.14 15.28
C GLU A 99 -0.38 0.69 15.59
N ALA A 100 -0.13 -0.11 14.55
CA ALA A 100 0.23 -1.52 14.70
C ALA A 100 1.69 -1.74 15.15
N THR A 101 2.57 -0.82 14.80
CA THR A 101 4.01 -0.86 15.10
C THR A 101 4.44 0.06 16.24
N ALA A 102 3.58 0.95 16.72
CA ALA A 102 3.87 1.78 17.89
C ALA A 102 3.88 0.94 19.18
N PRO A 103 4.71 1.31 20.18
CA PRO A 103 4.58 0.79 21.54
C PRO A 103 3.17 1.06 22.08
N ARG A 104 2.63 0.12 22.82
CA ARG A 104 1.30 0.22 23.43
C ARG A 104 1.42 0.55 24.91
N THR A 105 0.32 0.95 25.50
CA THR A 105 0.20 1.13 26.95
C THR A 105 -0.98 0.28 27.41
N ASP A 106 -0.82 -0.46 28.50
CA ASP A 106 -1.91 -1.18 29.14
C ASP A 106 -2.82 -0.24 29.96
N LEU A 107 -3.88 -0.79 30.52
CA LEU A 107 -4.87 -0.04 31.31
C LEU A 107 -4.29 0.57 32.60
N ILE A 108 -3.16 0.08 33.07
CA ILE A 108 -2.48 0.57 34.29
C ILE A 108 -1.27 1.45 33.96
N GLY A 109 -1.07 1.82 32.70
CA GLY A 109 -0.01 2.73 32.24
C GLY A 109 1.34 2.07 31.96
N SER A 110 1.45 0.73 32.01
CA SER A 110 2.70 0.03 31.70
C SER A 110 2.95 0.00 30.20
N ARG A 111 4.20 0.20 29.80
CA ARG A 111 4.60 0.10 28.38
C ARG A 111 4.61 -1.36 27.93
N LEU A 112 3.88 -1.63 26.86
CA LEU A 112 3.88 -2.90 26.17
C LEU A 112 4.62 -2.75 24.81
N PRO A 113 5.22 -3.85 24.30
CA PRO A 113 5.80 -3.83 22.97
C PRO A 113 4.75 -3.52 21.90
N ALA A 114 5.21 -3.15 20.71
CA ALA A 114 4.37 -3.04 19.54
C ALA A 114 3.56 -4.33 19.32
N ARG A 115 2.42 -4.23 18.60
CA ARG A 115 1.65 -5.41 18.26
C ARG A 115 2.42 -6.31 17.29
N TYR A 116 3.17 -5.69 16.38
CA TYR A 116 4.04 -6.34 15.40
C TYR A 116 5.47 -5.80 15.53
N PRO A 117 6.25 -6.32 16.49
CA PRO A 117 7.58 -5.82 16.79
C PRO A 117 8.60 -6.10 15.69
N LEU A 118 8.48 -7.25 14.99
CA LEU A 118 9.41 -7.60 13.91
C LEU A 118 9.16 -6.75 12.66
N VAL A 119 7.90 -6.46 12.34
CA VAL A 119 7.56 -5.50 11.27
C VAL A 119 8.09 -4.10 11.62
N ARG A 120 8.00 -3.68 12.88
CA ARG A 120 8.59 -2.41 13.34
C ARG A 120 10.10 -2.36 13.11
N GLU A 121 10.81 -3.42 13.49
CA GLU A 121 12.27 -3.52 13.32
C GLU A 121 12.67 -3.47 11.85
N ALA A 122 11.97 -4.22 11.00
CA ALA A 122 12.22 -4.25 9.57
C ALA A 122 11.90 -2.90 8.87
N LEU A 123 10.90 -2.15 9.35
CA LEU A 123 10.66 -0.78 8.91
C LEU A 123 11.79 0.15 9.33
N ALA A 124 12.20 0.11 10.60
CA ALA A 124 13.24 0.99 11.15
C ALA A 124 14.59 0.77 10.48
N SER A 125 14.94 -0.48 10.14
CA SER A 125 16.15 -0.81 9.38
C SER A 125 16.07 -0.42 7.89
N GLY A 126 14.86 -0.21 7.35
CA GLY A 126 14.62 -0.01 5.92
C GLY A 126 14.59 -1.30 5.11
N ALA A 127 14.53 -2.47 5.75
CA ALA A 127 14.38 -3.77 5.11
C ALA A 127 12.99 -3.92 4.46
N LEU A 128 11.95 -3.33 5.06
CA LEU A 128 10.60 -3.28 4.52
C LEU A 128 10.17 -1.86 4.14
N SER A 129 9.40 -1.75 3.05
CA SER A 129 8.66 -0.53 2.74
C SER A 129 7.39 -0.43 3.61
N ALA A 130 6.88 0.79 3.82
CA ALA A 130 5.60 0.99 4.52
C ALA A 130 4.43 0.28 3.83
N GLN A 131 4.46 0.16 2.49
CA GLN A 131 3.44 -0.57 1.73
C GLN A 131 3.53 -2.08 1.97
N ALA A 132 4.72 -2.66 2.00
CA ALA A 132 4.93 -4.08 2.31
C ALA A 132 4.48 -4.39 3.75
N ALA A 133 4.88 -3.56 4.71
CA ALA A 133 4.44 -3.65 6.10
C ALA A 133 2.91 -3.60 6.23
N ALA A 134 2.25 -2.69 5.49
CA ALA A 134 0.80 -2.60 5.49
C ALA A 134 0.10 -3.87 4.99
N LEU A 135 0.64 -4.53 3.96
CA LEU A 135 0.11 -5.79 3.44
C LEU A 135 0.28 -6.93 4.47
N ILE A 136 1.45 -7.03 5.09
CA ILE A 136 1.73 -8.03 6.14
C ILE A 136 0.78 -7.82 7.32
N ILE A 137 0.71 -6.60 7.86
CA ILE A 137 -0.17 -6.27 8.99
C ILE A 137 -1.63 -6.56 8.65
N ALA A 138 -2.10 -6.19 7.45
CA ALA A 138 -3.47 -6.45 7.03
C ALA A 138 -3.81 -7.94 6.98
N LEU A 139 -2.89 -8.79 6.55
CA LEU A 139 -3.08 -10.25 6.60
C LEU A 139 -3.12 -10.73 8.05
N LEU A 140 -2.13 -10.38 8.86
CA LEU A 140 -2.03 -10.82 10.25
C LEU A 140 -3.25 -10.40 11.08
N GLU A 141 -3.73 -9.15 10.92
CA GLU A 141 -4.94 -8.67 11.60
C GLU A 141 -6.20 -9.43 11.15
N ARG A 142 -6.30 -9.77 9.88
CA ARG A 142 -7.44 -10.53 9.33
C ARG A 142 -7.51 -11.94 9.88
N CYS A 143 -6.36 -12.61 10.02
CA CYS A 143 -6.29 -13.98 10.52
C CYS A 143 -6.27 -14.09 12.06
N ARG A 144 -5.97 -12.99 12.77
CA ARG A 144 -5.67 -12.98 14.21
C ARG A 144 -6.70 -13.65 15.10
N VAL A 145 -7.97 -13.47 14.81
CA VAL A 145 -9.06 -14.02 15.62
C VAL A 145 -9.19 -15.55 15.42
N ALA A 146 -8.98 -16.01 14.18
CA ALA A 146 -9.14 -17.41 13.82
C ALA A 146 -7.97 -18.28 14.29
N VAL A 147 -6.72 -17.78 14.16
CA VAL A 147 -5.54 -18.63 14.31
C VAL A 147 -4.80 -18.49 15.65
N GLY A 148 -5.12 -17.46 16.43
CA GLY A 148 -4.51 -17.22 17.75
C GLY A 148 -3.14 -16.53 17.71
N VAL A 149 -2.68 -16.13 18.90
CA VAL A 149 -1.52 -15.22 19.05
C VAL A 149 -0.20 -15.86 18.63
N GLU A 150 0.02 -17.12 18.96
CA GLU A 150 1.28 -17.82 18.67
C GLU A 150 1.50 -17.98 17.17
N ARG A 151 0.45 -18.37 16.44
CA ARG A 151 0.52 -18.54 15.00
C ARG A 151 0.65 -17.21 14.27
N ILE A 152 0.08 -16.14 14.80
CA ILE A 152 0.29 -14.77 14.29
C ILE A 152 1.75 -14.33 14.49
N ALA A 153 2.35 -14.60 15.63
CA ALA A 153 3.76 -14.28 15.87
C ALA A 153 4.71 -15.06 14.94
N GLU A 154 4.39 -16.32 14.67
CA GLU A 154 5.12 -17.12 13.68
C GLU A 154 4.93 -16.55 12.25
N GLY A 155 3.71 -16.21 11.89
CA GLY A 155 3.38 -15.56 10.62
C GLY A 155 4.10 -14.23 10.43
N GLU A 156 4.14 -13.38 11.47
CA GLU A 156 4.92 -12.14 11.46
C GLU A 156 6.38 -12.40 11.13
N ARG A 157 7.01 -13.30 11.85
CA ARG A 157 8.43 -13.64 11.66
C ARG A 157 8.72 -14.13 10.24
N MET A 158 7.92 -15.07 9.75
CA MET A 158 8.12 -15.66 8.42
C MET A 158 7.88 -14.63 7.31
N LEU A 159 6.80 -13.87 7.40
CA LEU A 159 6.44 -12.87 6.39
C LEU A 159 7.43 -11.73 6.33
N THR A 160 7.88 -11.24 7.49
CA THR A 160 8.85 -10.15 7.57
C THR A 160 10.18 -10.56 6.94
N ALA A 161 10.69 -11.76 7.28
CA ALA A 161 11.92 -12.29 6.70
C ALA A 161 11.79 -12.57 5.19
N ALA A 162 10.67 -13.14 4.75
CA ALA A 162 10.47 -13.48 3.34
C ALA A 162 10.19 -12.26 2.45
N ALA A 163 9.71 -11.15 3.01
CA ALA A 163 9.41 -9.93 2.26
C ALA A 163 10.60 -8.97 2.13
N GLU A 164 11.69 -9.23 2.85
CA GLU A 164 12.89 -8.41 2.79
C GLU A 164 13.46 -8.35 1.36
N GLY A 165 13.68 -7.13 0.87
CA GLY A 165 14.23 -6.90 -0.47
C GLY A 165 13.30 -7.21 -1.64
N LEU A 166 12.08 -7.69 -1.40
CA LEU A 166 11.13 -7.98 -2.47
C LEU A 166 10.47 -6.72 -3.03
N ALA A 167 10.21 -6.74 -4.34
CA ALA A 167 9.30 -5.77 -4.95
C ALA A 167 7.87 -5.94 -4.40
N LEU A 168 7.10 -4.85 -4.35
CA LEU A 168 5.75 -4.86 -3.77
C LEU A 168 4.80 -5.88 -4.42
N ASP A 169 4.95 -6.13 -5.72
CA ASP A 169 4.13 -7.11 -6.43
C ASP A 169 4.46 -8.55 -6.02
N ASP A 170 5.70 -8.83 -5.67
CA ASP A 170 6.10 -10.14 -5.16
C ASP A 170 5.68 -10.31 -3.69
N VAL A 171 5.70 -9.22 -2.90
CA VAL A 171 5.09 -9.23 -1.56
C VAL A 171 3.58 -9.55 -1.64
N ARG A 172 2.85 -9.01 -2.62
CA ARG A 172 1.43 -9.35 -2.83
C ARG A 172 1.22 -10.86 -3.11
N LYS A 173 2.08 -11.45 -3.94
CA LYS A 173 2.05 -12.90 -4.21
C LYS A 173 2.37 -13.72 -2.96
N LEU A 174 3.36 -13.26 -2.17
CA LEU A 174 3.72 -13.87 -0.89
C LEU A 174 2.52 -13.84 0.07
N ILE A 175 1.83 -12.71 0.20
CA ILE A 175 0.64 -12.55 1.07
C ILE A 175 -0.46 -13.54 0.70
N VAL A 176 -0.78 -13.71 -0.59
CA VAL A 176 -1.81 -14.66 -1.05
C VAL A 176 -1.46 -16.10 -0.66
N ARG A 177 -0.18 -16.50 -0.81
CA ARG A 177 0.28 -17.85 -0.42
C ARG A 177 0.27 -18.04 1.09
N ALA A 178 0.72 -17.01 1.82
CA ALA A 178 0.80 -17.06 3.27
C ALA A 178 -0.59 -17.10 3.92
N GLU A 179 -1.61 -16.53 3.31
CA GLU A 179 -2.98 -16.58 3.80
C GLU A 179 -3.50 -18.01 3.87
N ALA A 180 -3.30 -18.80 2.80
CA ALA A 180 -3.70 -20.21 2.77
C ALA A 180 -2.93 -21.08 3.78
N TRP A 181 -1.67 -20.72 4.08
CA TRP A 181 -0.90 -21.40 5.13
C TRP A 181 -1.30 -20.98 6.53
N LEU A 182 -1.56 -19.68 6.75
CA LEU A 182 -1.84 -19.12 8.06
C LEU A 182 -3.23 -19.53 8.57
N ASP A 183 -4.23 -19.50 7.68
CA ASP A 183 -5.63 -19.76 7.98
C ASP A 183 -6.27 -20.61 6.86
N PRO A 184 -5.93 -21.91 6.80
CA PRO A 184 -6.43 -22.78 5.75
C PRO A 184 -7.95 -22.95 5.78
N ASP A 185 -8.55 -22.92 6.97
CA ASP A 185 -9.99 -23.09 7.15
C ASP A 185 -10.79 -21.82 6.82
N GLY A 186 -10.14 -20.66 6.83
CA GLY A 186 -10.75 -19.36 6.54
C GLY A 186 -10.87 -19.02 5.05
N VAL A 187 -10.39 -19.86 4.15
CA VAL A 187 -10.45 -19.63 2.70
C VAL A 187 -11.88 -19.83 2.16
N GLU A 188 -12.57 -20.85 2.63
CA GLU A 188 -13.91 -21.22 2.17
C GLU A 188 -15.01 -20.23 2.60
N PRO A 189 -15.08 -19.78 3.88
CA PRO A 189 -16.01 -18.74 4.29
C PRO A 189 -15.80 -17.40 3.53
N ARG A 190 -14.56 -17.05 3.17
CA ARG A 190 -14.28 -15.84 2.39
C ARG A 190 -14.75 -15.94 0.94
N ALA A 191 -14.76 -17.12 0.36
CA ALA A 191 -15.35 -17.33 -0.96
C ALA A 191 -16.85 -17.02 -0.94
N GLU A 192 -17.57 -17.38 0.11
CA GLU A 192 -18.98 -17.03 0.31
C GLU A 192 -19.18 -15.53 0.52
N GLU A 193 -18.34 -14.88 1.33
CA GLU A 193 -18.38 -13.43 1.48
C GLU A 193 -18.09 -12.70 0.15
N GLN A 194 -17.14 -13.19 -0.65
CA GLN A 194 -16.86 -12.65 -1.97
C GLN A 194 -18.03 -12.80 -2.92
N ARG A 195 -18.72 -13.95 -2.88
CA ARG A 195 -19.98 -14.19 -3.62
C ARG A 195 -21.07 -13.19 -3.19
N GLY A 196 -21.20 -12.91 -1.90
CA GLY A 196 -22.13 -11.93 -1.36
C GLY A 196 -21.84 -10.47 -1.77
N ARG A 197 -20.60 -10.15 -2.16
CA ARG A 197 -20.17 -8.83 -2.63
C ARG A 197 -20.29 -8.62 -4.13
N ARG A 198 -20.82 -9.62 -4.87
CA ARG A 198 -21.04 -9.49 -6.32
C ARG A 198 -21.90 -8.28 -6.61
N SER A 199 -21.45 -7.45 -7.52
CA SER A 199 -22.21 -6.29 -7.98
C SER A 199 -21.93 -6.01 -9.44
N LEU A 200 -22.94 -5.49 -10.14
CA LEU A 200 -22.83 -5.01 -11.51
C LEU A 200 -23.55 -3.66 -11.59
N THR A 201 -22.81 -2.65 -12.00
CA THR A 201 -23.36 -1.32 -12.26
C THR A 201 -23.09 -0.95 -13.71
N ILE A 202 -24.14 -0.59 -14.43
CA ILE A 202 -24.05 -0.12 -15.81
C ILE A 202 -24.66 1.27 -15.82
N PHE A 203 -23.91 2.26 -16.32
CA PHE A 203 -24.41 3.63 -16.47
C PHE A 203 -23.79 4.28 -17.72
N GLU A 204 -24.49 5.26 -18.25
CA GLU A 204 -24.01 6.05 -19.39
C GLU A 204 -23.52 7.41 -18.88
N ARG A 205 -22.35 7.83 -19.32
CA ARG A 205 -21.76 9.12 -19.05
C ARG A 205 -20.92 9.58 -20.23
N ASP A 206 -21.09 10.82 -20.64
CA ASP A 206 -20.34 11.46 -21.73
C ASP A 206 -20.43 10.66 -23.06
N GLY A 207 -21.60 10.06 -23.34
CA GLY A 207 -21.85 9.24 -24.53
C GLY A 207 -21.16 7.87 -24.52
N MET A 208 -20.60 7.47 -23.36
CA MET A 208 -19.94 6.18 -23.17
C MET A 208 -20.67 5.34 -22.14
N VAL A 209 -20.82 4.05 -22.42
CA VAL A 209 -21.35 3.09 -21.45
C VAL A 209 -20.23 2.62 -20.53
N HIS A 210 -20.40 2.85 -19.25
CA HIS A 210 -19.50 2.38 -18.19
C HIS A 210 -20.08 1.11 -17.57
N LEU A 211 -19.26 0.06 -17.54
CA LEU A 211 -19.59 -1.21 -16.93
C LEU A 211 -18.61 -1.46 -15.78
N ASN A 212 -19.12 -1.50 -14.56
CA ASN A 212 -18.35 -1.79 -13.37
C ASN A 212 -18.91 -3.06 -12.72
N ALA A 213 -18.11 -4.14 -12.74
CA ALA A 213 -18.49 -5.44 -12.19
C ALA A 213 -17.50 -5.85 -11.10
N GLN A 214 -18.04 -6.30 -9.95
CA GLN A 214 -17.29 -7.01 -8.93
C GLN A 214 -17.81 -8.45 -8.89
N LEU A 215 -16.96 -9.39 -9.24
CA LEU A 215 -17.30 -10.80 -9.37
C LEU A 215 -16.20 -11.63 -8.68
N ASP A 216 -16.57 -12.74 -8.06
CA ASP A 216 -15.60 -13.75 -7.64
C ASP A 216 -14.91 -14.38 -8.85
N ALA A 217 -13.77 -15.03 -8.62
CA ALA A 217 -12.93 -15.56 -9.69
C ALA A 217 -13.64 -16.61 -10.57
N GLU A 218 -14.50 -17.43 -9.98
CA GLU A 218 -15.24 -18.48 -10.69
C GLU A 218 -16.27 -17.87 -11.66
N THR A 219 -17.04 -16.90 -11.17
CA THR A 219 -18.04 -16.20 -11.98
C THR A 219 -17.38 -15.27 -13.02
N ALA A 220 -16.24 -14.68 -12.71
CA ALA A 220 -15.52 -13.78 -13.61
C ALA A 220 -14.82 -14.51 -14.76
N ALA A 221 -14.35 -15.73 -14.56
CA ALA A 221 -13.51 -16.45 -15.53
C ALA A 221 -14.10 -16.52 -16.94
N PRO A 222 -15.35 -16.95 -17.16
CA PRO A 222 -15.93 -17.00 -18.52
C PRO A 222 -16.12 -15.61 -19.13
N ILE A 223 -16.48 -14.61 -18.31
CA ILE A 223 -16.70 -13.23 -18.77
C ILE A 223 -15.38 -12.59 -19.23
N VAL A 224 -14.34 -12.72 -18.40
CA VAL A 224 -12.99 -12.21 -18.73
C VAL A 224 -12.44 -12.89 -19.97
N THR A 225 -12.66 -14.19 -20.12
CA THR A 225 -12.24 -14.94 -21.30
C THR A 225 -12.94 -14.45 -22.55
N ALA A 226 -14.26 -14.24 -22.49
CA ALA A 226 -15.04 -13.70 -23.63
C ALA A 226 -14.58 -12.28 -24.02
N ILE A 227 -14.38 -11.39 -23.03
CA ILE A 227 -13.89 -10.03 -23.28
C ILE A 227 -12.50 -10.06 -23.92
N ARG A 228 -11.58 -10.86 -23.39
CA ARG A 228 -10.22 -10.99 -23.95
C ARG A 228 -10.26 -11.54 -25.38
N GLY A 229 -11.10 -12.55 -25.63
CA GLY A 229 -11.28 -13.11 -26.98
C GLY A 229 -11.79 -12.06 -27.96
N TYR A 230 -12.79 -11.27 -27.57
CA TYR A 230 -13.31 -10.19 -28.40
C TYR A 230 -12.26 -9.10 -28.68
N VAL A 231 -11.54 -8.66 -27.65
CA VAL A 231 -10.47 -7.66 -27.79
C VAL A 231 -9.38 -8.16 -28.73
N THR A 232 -8.94 -9.42 -28.60
CA THR A 232 -7.93 -10.02 -29.47
C THR A 232 -8.42 -10.08 -30.94
N ALA A 233 -9.66 -10.50 -31.16
CA ALA A 233 -10.24 -10.54 -32.49
C ALA A 233 -10.39 -9.14 -33.14
N ALA A 234 -10.78 -8.14 -32.33
CA ALA A 234 -10.88 -6.75 -32.78
C ALA A 234 -9.50 -6.14 -33.15
N PHE A 235 -8.45 -6.48 -32.41
CA PHE A 235 -7.08 -6.08 -32.77
C PHE A 235 -6.58 -6.79 -34.04
N ALA A 236 -6.83 -8.09 -34.22
CA ALA A 236 -6.46 -8.81 -35.42
C ALA A 236 -7.17 -8.24 -36.66
N ALA A 237 -8.47 -7.98 -36.56
CA ALA A 237 -9.23 -7.37 -37.64
C ALA A 237 -8.73 -5.95 -38.03
N ARG A 238 -8.15 -5.21 -37.12
CA ARG A 238 -7.53 -3.91 -37.40
C ARG A 238 -6.17 -4.03 -38.10
N GLN A 239 -5.40 -5.07 -37.77
CA GLN A 239 -4.12 -5.34 -38.45
C GLN A 239 -4.29 -5.86 -39.87
N ASP A 240 -5.40 -6.57 -40.16
CA ASP A 240 -5.74 -7.10 -41.47
C ASP A 240 -6.46 -6.07 -42.37
N ALA A 241 -6.83 -4.90 -41.85
CA ALA A 241 -7.41 -3.83 -42.64
C ALA A 241 -6.30 -3.18 -43.50
N PRO A 242 -6.45 -3.13 -44.85
CA PRO A 242 -5.42 -2.51 -45.69
C PRO A 242 -5.27 -1.03 -45.34
N ASP A 243 -4.00 -0.59 -45.23
CA ASP A 243 -3.58 0.81 -45.03
C ASP A 243 -4.22 1.69 -46.14
N GLY A 244 -5.33 2.33 -45.88
CA GLY A 244 -5.97 3.16 -46.92
C GLY A 244 -7.32 3.77 -46.56
N ALA A 245 -7.86 3.66 -45.38
CA ALA A 245 -9.08 4.36 -44.97
C ALA A 245 -8.81 5.36 -43.84
N SER A 246 -8.27 6.51 -44.18
CA SER A 246 -8.35 7.72 -43.36
C SER A 246 -9.84 8.14 -43.28
N PRO A 247 -10.44 8.24 -42.08
CA PRO A 247 -11.79 8.80 -41.97
C PRO A 247 -11.69 10.32 -41.77
N ASP A 248 -11.18 11.04 -42.79
CA ASP A 248 -11.23 12.50 -42.83
C ASP A 248 -11.50 12.97 -44.27
N ALA A 249 -12.74 12.79 -44.69
CA ALA A 249 -13.33 13.56 -45.77
C ALA A 249 -14.87 13.46 -45.67
N ASP A 250 -15.44 14.16 -44.68
CA ASP A 250 -16.74 14.82 -44.81
C ASP A 250 -17.14 15.46 -43.47
N ARG A 251 -16.73 16.72 -43.36
CA ARG A 251 -17.31 17.91 -42.72
C ARG A 251 -16.31 18.72 -41.95
#